data_24b42fc50b2e22151bd274f0da8a6e0f
#
_entry.id   24b42fc50b2e22151bd274f0da8a6e0f
#
_cell.length_a   1.000
_cell.length_b   1.000
_cell.length_c   1.000
_cell.angle_alpha   90.00
_cell.angle_beta   90.00
_cell.angle_gamma   90.00
#
_symmetry.space_group_name_H-M   'P 1'
#
loop_
_entity.id
_entity.type
_entity.pdbx_description
1 polymer ?
#
loop_
_entity_poly.entity_id
_entity_poly.type
_entity_poly.pdbx_seq_one_letter_code
_entity_poly.pdbx_strand_id
1 'polypeptide(L)'
;MSTYRELIYMSKDLLKLKSDDSYYTNEHILFLLDKVRAVILEQKYKKNNSKIEDSNTQTICVELESKLLVDNILCSGKVLVSKDKLPSTIITSPIVYTVSPFVNNEITYVTPDRFKYVGYNKWLSNIIYSTEFNNYLYIKSNNPNYLELNKVIIKGVFNDTVEAEKLKCNTEGLDCNYLDREYPLEETLQTSLIEMVVKILSIGLYKPADNINNAQDDLASLMQFIRNNTKSNLQKQIEN
;
A
#
# COMPACT_ATOMS: atom_id res chain seq x y z
N MET A 1 -14.36 7.08 -9.25
CA MET A 1 -13.35 6.05 -8.89
C MET A 1 -13.99 4.69 -8.95
N SER A 2 -13.27 3.67 -9.44
CA SER A 2 -13.80 2.31 -9.49
C SER A 2 -13.80 1.66 -8.12
N THR A 3 -14.77 0.78 -7.89
CA THR A 3 -14.86 -0.01 -6.66
C THR A 3 -13.90 -1.21 -6.70
N TYR A 4 -13.61 -1.79 -5.53
CA TYR A 4 -12.85 -3.06 -5.46
C TYR A 4 -13.49 -4.14 -6.33
N ARG A 5 -14.81 -4.25 -6.29
CA ARG A 5 -15.59 -5.22 -7.06
C ARG A 5 -15.40 -5.04 -8.56
N GLU A 6 -15.51 -3.81 -9.05
CA GLU A 6 -15.33 -3.49 -10.47
C GLU A 6 -13.93 -3.87 -10.97
N LEU A 7 -12.87 -3.53 -10.22
CA LEU A 7 -11.50 -3.88 -10.59
C LEU A 7 -11.27 -5.40 -10.63
N ILE A 8 -11.86 -6.15 -9.69
CA ILE A 8 -11.79 -7.60 -9.68
C ILE A 8 -12.49 -8.19 -10.92
N TYR A 9 -13.70 -7.69 -11.26
CA TYR A 9 -14.43 -8.17 -12.43
C TYR A 9 -13.72 -7.81 -13.74
N MET A 10 -13.23 -6.59 -13.90
CA MET A 10 -12.44 -6.18 -15.05
C MET A 10 -11.21 -7.08 -15.24
N SER A 11 -10.51 -7.40 -14.13
CA SER A 11 -9.36 -8.31 -14.18
C SER A 11 -9.76 -9.71 -14.62
N LYS A 12 -10.88 -10.23 -14.12
CA LYS A 12 -11.41 -11.56 -14.52
C LYS A 12 -11.86 -11.59 -15.97
N ASP A 13 -12.53 -10.57 -16.43
CA ASP A 13 -13.01 -10.52 -17.82
C ASP A 13 -11.83 -10.49 -18.80
N LEU A 14 -10.79 -9.73 -18.51
CA LEU A 14 -9.57 -9.73 -19.32
C LEU A 14 -8.80 -11.07 -19.25
N LEU A 15 -8.85 -11.78 -18.12
CA LEU A 15 -8.27 -13.12 -17.99
C LEU A 15 -9.05 -14.15 -18.79
N LYS A 16 -10.39 -14.12 -18.78
CA LYS A 16 -11.23 -15.02 -19.59
C LYS A 16 -10.97 -14.88 -21.08
N LEU A 17 -10.67 -13.65 -21.55
CA LEU A 17 -10.26 -13.44 -22.94
C LEU A 17 -8.95 -14.14 -23.31
N LYS A 18 -8.12 -14.50 -22.30
CA LYS A 18 -6.84 -15.18 -22.50
C LYS A 18 -6.90 -16.68 -22.24
N SER A 19 -7.77 -17.13 -21.32
CA SER A 19 -7.93 -18.55 -20.98
C SER A 19 -9.27 -18.78 -20.29
N ASP A 20 -10.10 -19.70 -20.83
CA ASP A 20 -11.40 -20.07 -20.25
C ASP A 20 -11.27 -20.82 -18.92
N ASP A 21 -10.12 -21.45 -18.66
CA ASP A 21 -9.86 -22.31 -17.48
C ASP A 21 -9.26 -21.56 -16.30
N SER A 22 -9.24 -20.23 -16.31
CA SER A 22 -8.60 -19.46 -15.26
C SER A 22 -9.46 -19.35 -13.99
N TYR A 23 -9.18 -20.18 -13.01
CA TYR A 23 -9.81 -20.19 -11.69
C TYR A 23 -8.98 -19.38 -10.67
N TYR A 24 -9.20 -18.06 -10.61
CA TYR A 24 -8.63 -17.22 -9.55
C TYR A 24 -9.70 -16.76 -8.58
N THR A 25 -9.44 -16.89 -7.28
CA THR A 25 -10.33 -16.36 -6.24
C THR A 25 -10.27 -14.82 -6.19
N ASN A 26 -11.34 -14.20 -5.70
CA ASN A 26 -11.39 -12.74 -5.54
C ASN A 26 -10.28 -12.22 -4.62
N GLU A 27 -9.99 -12.97 -3.55
CA GLU A 27 -8.96 -12.64 -2.57
C GLU A 27 -7.57 -12.64 -3.20
N HIS A 28 -7.29 -13.62 -4.10
CA HIS A 28 -6.01 -13.69 -4.78
C HIS A 28 -5.81 -12.52 -5.75
N ILE A 29 -6.86 -12.18 -6.51
CA ILE A 29 -6.83 -11.03 -7.42
C ILE A 29 -6.65 -9.74 -6.61
N LEU A 30 -7.37 -9.57 -5.50
CA LEU A 30 -7.26 -8.41 -4.63
C LEU A 30 -5.87 -8.27 -4.03
N PHE A 31 -5.29 -9.37 -3.55
CA PHE A 31 -3.92 -9.39 -3.06
C PHE A 31 -2.92 -8.89 -4.13
N LEU A 32 -3.09 -9.33 -5.38
CA LEU A 32 -2.23 -8.87 -6.47
C LEU A 32 -2.49 -7.40 -6.84
N LEU A 33 -3.75 -6.96 -6.84
CA LEU A 33 -4.09 -5.55 -7.04
C LEU A 33 -3.37 -4.67 -6.02
N ASP A 34 -3.38 -5.02 -4.73
CA ASP A 34 -2.68 -4.27 -3.68
C ASP A 34 -1.16 -4.28 -3.86
N LYS A 35 -0.57 -5.43 -4.22
CA LYS A 35 0.88 -5.52 -4.47
C LYS A 35 1.33 -4.68 -5.66
N VAL A 36 0.59 -4.76 -6.77
CA VAL A 36 0.92 -3.98 -7.98
C VAL A 36 0.67 -2.49 -7.75
N ARG A 37 -0.42 -2.14 -7.04
CA ARG A 37 -0.69 -0.75 -6.61
C ARG A 37 0.48 -0.18 -5.81
N ALA A 38 0.99 -0.94 -4.85
CA ALA A 38 2.14 -0.52 -4.05
C ALA A 38 3.36 -0.18 -4.93
N VAL A 39 3.67 -1.03 -5.90
CA VAL A 39 4.78 -0.81 -6.83
C VAL A 39 4.57 0.43 -7.70
N ILE A 40 3.37 0.62 -8.26
CA ILE A 40 3.03 1.78 -9.10
C ILE A 40 3.17 3.08 -8.31
N LEU A 41 2.59 3.13 -7.10
CA LEU A 41 2.64 4.32 -6.26
C LEU A 41 4.06 4.62 -5.76
N GLU A 42 4.82 3.60 -5.38
CA GLU A 42 6.22 3.76 -4.99
C GLU A 42 7.07 4.34 -6.15
N GLN A 43 6.87 3.83 -7.36
CA GLN A 43 7.56 4.34 -8.54
C GLN A 43 7.15 5.79 -8.87
N LYS A 44 5.85 6.10 -8.80
CA LYS A 44 5.34 7.45 -9.06
C LYS A 44 5.92 8.48 -8.10
N TYR A 45 5.87 8.19 -6.80
CA TYR A 45 6.25 9.16 -5.78
C TYR A 45 7.76 9.25 -5.52
N LYS A 46 8.50 8.16 -5.63
CA LYS A 46 9.97 8.19 -5.51
C LYS A 46 10.64 8.90 -6.68
N LYS A 47 10.13 8.72 -7.91
CA LYS A 47 10.73 9.33 -9.10
C LYS A 47 10.45 10.82 -9.24
N ASN A 48 9.25 11.25 -8.89
CA ASN A 48 8.77 12.57 -9.29
C ASN A 48 8.72 13.59 -8.16
N ASN A 49 9.02 13.21 -6.89
CA ASN A 49 8.80 14.07 -5.72
C ASN A 49 7.42 14.76 -5.74
N SER A 50 6.45 14.12 -6.40
CA SER A 50 5.12 14.66 -6.60
C SER A 50 4.32 14.63 -5.30
N LYS A 51 3.45 15.61 -5.14
CA LYS A 51 2.51 15.63 -4.01
C LYS A 51 1.60 14.40 -4.09
N ILE A 52 1.40 13.75 -2.95
CA ILE A 52 0.47 12.62 -2.85
C ILE A 52 -0.94 13.11 -3.11
N GLU A 53 -1.62 12.51 -4.08
CA GLU A 53 -3.00 12.82 -4.39
C GLU A 53 -3.95 12.19 -3.36
N ASP A 54 -5.00 12.93 -3.02
CA ASP A 54 -5.98 12.48 -2.02
C ASP A 54 -6.66 11.16 -2.41
N SER A 55 -6.87 10.94 -3.70
CA SER A 55 -7.45 9.70 -4.26
C SER A 55 -6.63 8.44 -3.98
N ASN A 56 -5.32 8.59 -3.74
CA ASN A 56 -4.42 7.48 -3.44
C ASN A 56 -4.27 7.24 -1.93
N THR A 57 -4.85 8.10 -1.09
CA THR A 57 -4.76 8.02 0.36
C THR A 57 -5.98 7.36 0.98
N GLN A 58 -5.78 6.76 2.14
CA GLN A 58 -6.84 6.25 3.00
C GLN A 58 -6.76 6.92 4.37
N THR A 59 -7.91 7.09 5.01
CA THR A 59 -8.01 7.68 6.34
C THR A 59 -8.49 6.62 7.31
N ILE A 60 -7.72 6.39 8.36
CA ILE A 60 -8.01 5.41 9.42
C ILE A 60 -8.15 6.10 10.77
N CYS A 61 -8.96 5.53 11.65
CA CYS A 61 -9.07 5.93 13.05
C CYS A 61 -8.35 4.93 13.93
N VAL A 62 -7.50 5.44 14.82
CA VAL A 62 -6.70 4.61 15.71
C VAL A 62 -6.99 4.99 17.14
N GLU A 63 -7.35 4.01 17.96
CA GLU A 63 -7.50 4.18 19.40
C GLU A 63 -6.14 4.17 20.08
N LEU A 64 -6.01 5.02 21.08
CA LEU A 64 -4.79 5.19 21.84
C LEU A 64 -4.96 4.68 23.27
N GLU A 65 -3.88 4.21 23.85
CA GLU A 65 -3.78 3.91 25.28
C GLU A 65 -2.54 4.57 25.88
N SER A 66 -2.66 4.99 27.13
CA SER A 66 -1.53 5.58 27.84
C SER A 66 -0.64 4.49 28.43
N LYS A 67 0.63 4.49 28.08
CA LYS A 67 1.65 3.59 28.63
C LYS A 67 2.82 4.35 29.27
N LEU A 68 3.31 3.81 30.39
CA LEU A 68 4.54 4.27 31.00
C LEU A 68 5.68 3.39 30.47
N LEU A 69 6.57 3.96 29.66
CA LEU A 69 7.74 3.27 29.16
C LEU A 69 8.91 3.52 30.11
N VAL A 70 9.54 2.42 30.57
CA VAL A 70 10.73 2.46 31.42
C VAL A 70 11.83 1.78 30.62
N ASP A 71 12.96 2.45 30.44
CA ASP A 71 14.16 1.94 29.72
C ASP A 71 13.89 1.37 28.32
N ASN A 72 12.97 2.01 27.58
CA ASN A 72 12.67 1.63 26.21
C ASN A 72 13.63 2.32 25.24
N ILE A 73 13.92 1.64 24.10
CA ILE A 73 14.77 2.16 23.02
C ILE A 73 14.22 3.48 22.46
N LEU A 74 12.87 3.64 22.43
CA LEU A 74 12.23 4.82 21.85
C LEU A 74 12.24 6.03 22.78
N CYS A 75 11.88 5.86 24.04
CA CYS A 75 11.81 6.94 25.03
C CYS A 75 11.50 6.37 26.42
N SER A 76 11.75 7.19 27.44
CA SER A 76 11.28 6.96 28.80
C SER A 76 10.18 7.95 29.14
N GLY A 77 9.20 7.55 29.95
CA GLY A 77 8.10 8.38 30.42
C GLY A 77 6.74 7.96 29.91
N LYS A 78 5.73 8.81 30.18
CA LYS A 78 4.34 8.60 29.77
C LYS A 78 4.19 8.95 28.30
N VAL A 79 3.67 8.00 27.52
CA VAL A 79 3.38 8.13 26.09
C VAL A 79 2.03 7.53 25.76
N LEU A 80 1.43 7.96 24.64
CA LEU A 80 0.28 7.28 24.07
C LEU A 80 0.76 6.31 23.00
N VAL A 81 0.17 5.13 22.98
CA VAL A 81 0.49 4.06 22.02
C VAL A 81 -0.82 3.60 21.38
N SER A 82 -0.79 3.31 20.09
CA SER A 82 -1.94 2.72 19.42
C SER A 82 -2.27 1.36 20.03
N LYS A 83 -3.57 1.06 20.23
CA LYS A 83 -4.01 -0.25 20.72
C LYS A 83 -3.74 -1.32 19.66
N ASP A 84 -4.07 -1.03 18.41
CA ASP A 84 -3.91 -1.93 17.28
C ASP A 84 -2.65 -1.60 16.49
N LYS A 85 -2.16 -2.60 15.78
CA LYS A 85 -1.08 -2.42 14.81
C LYS A 85 -1.59 -1.62 13.63
N LEU A 86 -0.77 -0.71 13.15
CA LEU A 86 -1.03 0.03 11.93
C LEU A 86 -0.71 -0.84 10.71
N PRO A 87 -1.51 -0.75 9.64
CA PRO A 87 -1.14 -1.30 8.35
C PRO A 87 0.12 -0.59 7.84
N SER A 88 1.03 -1.35 7.23
CA SER A 88 2.29 -0.79 6.72
C SER A 88 2.03 0.27 5.66
N THR A 89 2.79 1.38 5.71
CA THR A 89 2.71 2.46 4.74
C THR A 89 3.67 2.24 3.57
N ILE A 90 3.23 2.57 2.35
CA ILE A 90 4.08 2.49 1.14
C ILE A 90 5.04 3.68 1.10
N ILE A 91 4.55 4.84 1.51
CA ILE A 91 5.30 6.09 1.52
C ILE A 91 5.53 6.49 2.96
N THR A 92 6.76 6.86 3.25
CA THR A 92 7.19 7.25 4.60
C THR A 92 6.39 8.43 5.13
N SER A 93 6.00 8.33 6.39
CA SER A 93 5.35 9.37 7.18
C SER A 93 3.87 9.56 6.87
N PRO A 94 2.99 8.77 7.48
CA PRO A 94 1.57 9.07 7.48
C PRO A 94 1.33 10.41 8.19
N ILE A 95 0.35 11.17 7.71
CA ILE A 95 -0.08 12.41 8.37
C ILE A 95 -1.03 12.04 9.50
N VAL A 96 -0.71 12.44 10.71
CA VAL A 96 -1.51 12.14 11.91
C VAL A 96 -2.18 13.42 12.37
N TYR A 97 -3.49 13.35 12.62
CA TYR A 97 -4.30 14.47 13.10
C TYR A 97 -4.94 14.14 14.44
N THR A 98 -5.07 15.15 15.29
CA THR A 98 -5.86 15.05 16.52
C THR A 98 -7.34 15.03 16.21
N VAL A 99 -8.13 14.33 17.04
CA VAL A 99 -9.60 14.37 17.05
C VAL A 99 -10.06 15.33 18.14
N SER A 100 -11.30 15.84 18.00
CA SER A 100 -11.95 16.63 19.05
C SER A 100 -11.65 16.09 20.48
N PRO A 101 -11.36 16.94 21.48
CA PRO A 101 -11.62 18.39 21.50
C PRO A 101 -10.49 19.27 20.94
N PHE A 102 -9.37 18.72 20.50
CA PHE A 102 -8.20 19.44 20.03
C PHE A 102 -8.24 19.64 18.52
N VAL A 103 -9.25 20.18 17.99
CA VAL A 103 -9.48 20.59 16.60
C VAL A 103 -8.36 20.22 15.60
N ASN A 104 -8.48 19.05 14.95
CA ASN A 104 -7.73 18.62 13.76
C ASN A 104 -6.28 19.16 13.59
N ASN A 105 -5.53 19.27 14.68
CA ASN A 105 -4.14 19.70 14.61
C ASN A 105 -3.28 18.57 14.08
N GLU A 106 -2.43 18.90 13.11
CA GLU A 106 -1.45 17.97 12.61
C GLU A 106 -0.40 17.66 13.69
N ILE A 107 -0.13 16.36 13.86
CA ILE A 107 0.89 15.87 14.80
C ILE A 107 2.21 15.76 14.05
N THR A 108 3.26 16.34 14.58
CA THR A 108 4.59 16.35 13.96
C THR A 108 5.19 14.94 13.96
N TYR A 109 5.40 14.37 12.79
CA TYR A 109 6.09 13.09 12.67
C TYR A 109 7.60 13.25 12.89
N VAL A 110 8.18 12.34 13.66
CA VAL A 110 9.61 12.29 13.97
C VAL A 110 10.10 10.85 13.81
N THR A 111 11.31 10.69 13.27
CA THR A 111 11.88 9.35 13.14
C THR A 111 12.12 8.70 14.51
N PRO A 112 12.04 7.37 14.63
CA PRO A 112 12.22 6.67 15.91
C PRO A 112 13.52 7.06 16.64
N ASP A 113 14.62 7.25 15.92
CA ASP A 113 15.92 7.63 16.49
C ASP A 113 15.90 9.02 17.14
N ARG A 114 15.09 9.93 16.61
CA ARG A 114 14.95 11.29 17.14
C ARG A 114 13.86 11.42 18.20
N PHE A 115 12.92 10.48 18.25
CA PHE A 115 11.77 10.53 19.15
C PHE A 115 12.16 10.60 20.64
N LYS A 116 13.26 9.98 21.03
CA LYS A 116 13.78 10.05 22.40
C LYS A 116 14.21 11.46 22.84
N TYR A 117 14.60 12.30 21.87
CA TYR A 117 15.15 13.65 22.15
C TYR A 117 14.10 14.77 22.06
N VAL A 118 12.90 14.48 21.56
CA VAL A 118 11.84 15.48 21.46
C VAL A 118 11.06 15.61 22.76
N GLY A 119 10.41 16.77 22.93
CA GLY A 119 9.52 17.01 24.05
C GLY A 119 10.23 17.48 25.33
N TYR A 120 11.51 17.82 25.31
CA TYR A 120 12.22 18.39 26.48
C TYR A 120 12.24 19.92 26.52
N ASN A 121 11.92 20.55 25.41
CA ASN A 121 11.93 22.00 25.35
C ASN A 121 10.56 22.56 25.83
N LYS A 122 10.59 23.30 26.94
CA LYS A 122 9.36 23.92 27.51
C LYS A 122 8.67 24.92 26.57
N TRP A 123 9.39 25.53 25.65
CA TRP A 123 8.84 26.47 24.68
C TRP A 123 8.06 25.78 23.56
N LEU A 124 8.24 24.47 23.38
CA LEU A 124 7.56 23.65 22.39
C LEU A 124 6.54 22.71 23.06
N SER A 125 5.99 23.10 24.21
CA SER A 125 5.05 22.29 24.97
C SER A 125 3.73 22.03 24.24
N ASN A 126 3.38 22.88 23.27
CA ASN A 126 2.15 22.74 22.49
C ASN A 126 2.33 21.85 21.24
N ILE A 127 3.54 21.35 21.01
CA ILE A 127 3.79 20.45 19.89
C ILE A 127 3.55 19.00 20.34
N ILE A 128 2.82 18.27 19.51
CA ILE A 128 2.62 16.85 19.66
C ILE A 128 3.52 16.16 18.65
N TYR A 129 4.27 15.18 19.11
CA TYR A 129 5.19 14.40 18.29
C TYR A 129 4.67 12.98 18.14
N SER A 130 4.77 12.43 16.94
CA SER A 130 4.45 11.04 16.66
C SER A 130 5.62 10.32 16.01
N THR A 131 5.69 9.01 16.22
CA THR A 131 6.60 8.11 15.51
C THR A 131 5.93 6.76 15.34
N GLU A 132 6.35 6.02 14.34
CA GLU A 132 5.94 4.65 14.10
C GLU A 132 7.12 3.72 14.45
N PHE A 133 6.84 2.70 15.26
CA PHE A 133 7.82 1.69 15.61
C PHE A 133 7.14 0.33 15.79
N ASN A 134 7.63 -0.70 15.11
CA ASN A 134 7.04 -2.04 15.10
C ASN A 134 5.56 -2.07 14.70
N ASN A 135 5.15 -1.20 13.78
CA ASN A 135 3.76 -1.01 13.33
C ASN A 135 2.81 -0.47 14.43
N TYR A 136 3.34 0.14 15.47
CA TYR A 136 2.55 0.89 16.45
C TYR A 136 2.86 2.37 16.37
N LEU A 137 1.82 3.20 16.52
CA LEU A 137 1.97 4.64 16.64
C LEU A 137 2.29 4.99 18.08
N TYR A 138 3.34 5.77 18.27
CA TYR A 138 3.72 6.35 19.56
C TYR A 138 3.55 7.86 19.48
N ILE A 139 2.89 8.44 20.50
CA ILE A 139 2.67 9.88 20.60
C ILE A 139 3.22 10.38 21.92
N LYS A 140 3.96 11.49 21.84
CA LYS A 140 4.58 12.16 22.98
C LYS A 140 4.30 13.65 22.93
N SER A 141 3.98 14.23 24.09
CA SER A 141 3.88 15.68 24.27
C SER A 141 4.32 16.07 25.67
N ASN A 142 4.79 17.29 25.83
CA ASN A 142 5.08 17.88 27.14
C ASN A 142 3.83 18.43 27.83
N ASN A 143 2.77 18.67 27.05
CA ASN A 143 1.51 19.13 27.63
C ASN A 143 0.70 17.91 28.08
N PRO A 144 0.39 17.78 29.39
CA PRO A 144 -0.37 16.65 29.91
C PRO A 144 -1.76 16.51 29.29
N ASN A 145 -2.38 17.60 28.85
CA ASN A 145 -3.69 17.58 28.21
C ASN A 145 -3.70 16.76 26.91
N TYR A 146 -2.60 16.75 26.16
CA TYR A 146 -2.51 15.95 24.94
C TYR A 146 -2.29 14.45 25.20
N LEU A 147 -1.94 14.08 26.45
CA LEU A 147 -1.84 12.68 26.83
C LEU A 147 -3.19 12.06 27.23
N GLU A 148 -4.27 12.81 27.12
CA GLU A 148 -5.66 12.36 27.31
C GLU A 148 -6.36 12.06 25.97
N LEU A 149 -5.66 12.17 24.85
CA LEU A 149 -6.18 11.78 23.55
C LEU A 149 -6.52 10.28 23.53
N ASN A 150 -7.77 9.96 23.20
CA ASN A 150 -8.23 8.57 23.11
C ASN A 150 -8.17 8.03 21.69
N LYS A 151 -8.23 8.92 20.68
CA LYS A 151 -8.24 8.56 19.25
C LYS A 151 -7.47 9.59 18.44
N VAL A 152 -6.90 9.13 17.33
CA VAL A 152 -6.27 9.97 16.30
C VAL A 152 -6.73 9.51 14.93
N ILE A 153 -6.68 10.44 13.98
CA ILE A 153 -6.92 10.17 12.57
C ILE A 153 -5.57 10.10 11.87
N ILE A 154 -5.35 9.04 11.11
CA ILE A 154 -4.15 8.86 10.31
C ILE A 154 -4.54 8.84 8.83
N LYS A 155 -3.94 9.73 8.05
CA LYS A 155 -4.08 9.76 6.60
C LYS A 155 -2.77 9.28 5.97
N GLY A 156 -2.84 8.25 5.14
CA GLY A 156 -1.65 7.66 4.55
C GLY A 156 -1.94 6.82 3.32
N VAL A 157 -0.89 6.35 2.69
CA VAL A 157 -0.93 5.39 1.58
C VAL A 157 -0.51 4.03 2.14
N PHE A 158 -1.49 3.17 2.41
CA PHE A 158 -1.25 1.88 3.04
C PHE A 158 -1.00 0.78 2.00
N ASN A 159 -0.16 -0.18 2.35
CA ASN A 159 0.20 -1.30 1.49
C ASN A 159 -0.97 -2.29 1.31
N ASP A 160 -1.67 -2.58 2.42
CA ASP A 160 -2.88 -3.40 2.42
C ASP A 160 -4.11 -2.49 2.58
N THR A 161 -4.86 -2.36 1.49
CA THR A 161 -6.02 -1.47 1.45
C THR A 161 -7.18 -2.02 2.26
N VAL A 162 -7.33 -3.34 2.36
CA VAL A 162 -8.39 -4.00 3.10
C VAL A 162 -8.15 -3.89 4.61
N GLU A 163 -6.90 -4.03 5.06
CA GLU A 163 -6.55 -3.85 6.46
C GLU A 163 -6.82 -2.39 6.90
N ALA A 164 -6.47 -1.42 6.06
CA ALA A 164 -6.77 -0.01 6.30
C ALA A 164 -8.28 0.27 6.35
N GLU A 165 -9.08 -0.37 5.48
CA GLU A 165 -10.55 -0.22 5.50
C GLU A 165 -11.20 -0.72 6.79
N LYS A 166 -10.65 -1.74 7.45
CA LYS A 166 -11.14 -2.23 8.75
C LYS A 166 -10.96 -1.21 9.87
N LEU A 167 -9.99 -0.32 9.75
CA LEU A 167 -9.69 0.73 10.74
C LEU A 167 -10.32 2.09 10.38
N LYS A 168 -11.23 2.13 9.40
CA LYS A 168 -11.86 3.36 8.95
C LYS A 168 -12.72 3.99 10.06
N CYS A 169 -12.70 5.33 10.12
CA CYS A 169 -13.56 6.09 11.02
C CYS A 169 -15.05 5.89 10.64
N ASN A 170 -15.93 5.82 11.63
CA ASN A 170 -17.38 5.69 11.41
C ASN A 170 -17.85 4.36 10.80
N THR A 171 -17.55 3.27 11.47
CA THR A 171 -18.15 1.96 11.15
C THR A 171 -19.56 1.78 11.76
N GLU A 172 -20.14 2.82 12.34
CA GLU A 172 -21.51 2.74 12.91
C GLU A 172 -22.53 2.53 11.78
N GLY A 173 -22.99 1.30 11.64
CA GLY A 173 -24.22 0.96 10.92
C GLY A 173 -24.09 0.57 9.45
N LEU A 174 -22.91 0.45 8.89
CA LEU A 174 -22.73 0.00 7.51
C LEU A 174 -21.86 -1.26 7.46
N ASP A 175 -22.49 -2.41 7.61
CA ASP A 175 -22.01 -3.70 7.09
C ASP A 175 -21.99 -3.68 5.54
N CYS A 176 -21.58 -2.58 4.96
CA CYS A 176 -21.34 -2.52 3.53
C CYS A 176 -20.11 -3.34 3.25
N ASN A 177 -20.29 -4.37 2.45
CA ASN A 177 -19.23 -5.19 1.93
C ASN A 177 -18.12 -4.26 1.41
N TYR A 178 -16.89 -4.37 1.94
CA TYR A 178 -15.75 -3.52 1.55
C TYR A 178 -15.51 -3.52 0.03
N LEU A 179 -15.98 -4.57 -0.66
CA LEU A 179 -15.87 -4.69 -2.12
C LEU A 179 -16.65 -3.61 -2.88
N ASP A 180 -17.66 -3.01 -2.26
CA ASP A 180 -18.49 -1.96 -2.90
C ASP A 180 -17.95 -0.54 -2.61
N ARG A 181 -16.84 -0.44 -1.88
CA ARG A 181 -16.17 0.83 -1.62
C ARG A 181 -15.23 1.20 -2.78
N GLU A 182 -14.89 2.46 -2.85
CA GLU A 182 -13.93 2.98 -3.82
C GLU A 182 -12.52 2.46 -3.52
N TYR A 183 -11.85 1.97 -4.56
CA TYR A 183 -10.46 1.53 -4.46
C TYR A 183 -9.53 2.75 -4.43
N PRO A 184 -8.58 2.83 -3.46
CA PRO A 184 -7.76 4.03 -3.25
C PRO A 184 -6.63 4.14 -4.30
N LEU A 185 -7.03 4.41 -5.53
CA LEU A 185 -6.13 4.64 -6.66
C LEU A 185 -6.79 5.59 -7.66
N GLU A 186 -6.05 6.57 -8.14
CA GLU A 186 -6.51 7.49 -9.17
C GLU A 186 -6.88 6.74 -10.48
N GLU A 187 -7.86 7.24 -11.19
CA GLU A 187 -8.38 6.59 -12.41
C GLU A 187 -7.32 6.41 -13.51
N THR A 188 -6.41 7.37 -13.62
CA THR A 188 -5.34 7.34 -14.63
C THR A 188 -4.41 6.14 -14.49
N LEU A 189 -4.27 5.60 -13.28
CA LEU A 189 -3.40 4.45 -12.99
C LEU A 189 -4.15 3.11 -12.98
N GLN A 190 -5.48 3.11 -12.97
CA GLN A 190 -6.27 1.89 -12.86
C GLN A 190 -6.08 0.95 -14.06
N THR A 191 -6.03 1.49 -15.27
CA THR A 191 -5.77 0.69 -16.48
C THR A 191 -4.43 -0.01 -16.41
N SER A 192 -3.36 0.72 -16.06
CA SER A 192 -2.03 0.14 -15.90
C SER A 192 -1.96 -0.90 -14.78
N LEU A 193 -2.70 -0.68 -13.69
CA LEU A 193 -2.84 -1.64 -12.60
C LEU A 193 -3.42 -2.96 -13.10
N ILE A 194 -4.57 -2.90 -13.78
CA ILE A 194 -5.28 -4.09 -14.28
C ILE A 194 -4.41 -4.84 -15.30
N GLU A 195 -3.78 -4.13 -16.24
CA GLU A 195 -2.89 -4.73 -17.24
C GLU A 195 -1.73 -5.49 -16.59
N MET A 196 -1.09 -4.91 -15.57
CA MET A 196 0.00 -5.56 -14.85
C MET A 196 -0.49 -6.80 -14.09
N VAL A 197 -1.63 -6.73 -13.39
CA VAL A 197 -2.21 -7.87 -12.68
C VAL A 197 -2.56 -8.99 -13.66
N VAL A 198 -3.24 -8.69 -14.75
CA VAL A 198 -3.60 -9.66 -15.80
C VAL A 198 -2.34 -10.28 -16.43
N LYS A 199 -1.28 -9.50 -16.63
CA LYS A 199 0.00 -10.01 -17.12
C LYS A 199 0.63 -11.00 -16.15
N ILE A 200 0.66 -10.69 -14.85
CA ILE A 200 1.20 -11.58 -13.82
C ILE A 200 0.41 -12.90 -13.76
N LEU A 201 -0.92 -12.81 -13.75
CA LEU A 201 -1.79 -13.97 -13.70
C LEU A 201 -1.68 -14.83 -14.97
N SER A 202 -1.56 -14.21 -16.14
CA SER A 202 -1.41 -14.93 -17.40
C SER A 202 -0.09 -15.67 -17.52
N ILE A 203 1.00 -15.22 -16.93
CA ILE A 203 2.29 -15.96 -16.88
C ILE A 203 2.12 -17.27 -16.12
N GLY A 204 1.30 -17.30 -15.06
CA GLY A 204 0.98 -18.51 -14.31
C GLY A 204 0.14 -19.51 -15.10
N LEU A 205 -0.69 -19.03 -16.03
CA LEU A 205 -1.54 -19.87 -16.89
C LEU A 205 -0.76 -20.48 -18.05
N TYR A 206 0.28 -19.81 -18.51
CA TYR A 206 1.12 -20.26 -19.65
C TYR A 206 2.22 -21.27 -19.28
N LYS A 207 2.18 -21.86 -18.10
CA LYS A 207 2.92 -23.09 -17.85
C LYS A 207 2.02 -24.23 -18.31
N PRO A 208 2.21 -24.78 -19.53
CA PRO A 208 1.48 -25.96 -19.90
C PRO A 208 1.81 -27.03 -18.88
N ALA A 209 0.76 -27.61 -18.28
CA ALA A 209 0.88 -28.86 -17.54
C ALA A 209 1.20 -30.02 -18.50
N ASP A 210 1.79 -29.72 -19.63
CA ASP A 210 2.17 -30.64 -20.68
C ASP A 210 3.52 -31.27 -20.33
N ASN A 211 3.47 -32.18 -19.37
CA ASN A 211 4.60 -33.08 -19.08
C ASN A 211 4.81 -34.13 -20.16
N ILE A 212 4.05 -34.08 -21.24
CA ILE A 212 4.10 -35.08 -22.30
C ILE A 212 4.18 -34.39 -23.66
N ASN A 213 5.40 -34.07 -24.09
CA ASN A 213 5.81 -34.08 -25.49
C ASN A 213 5.78 -32.87 -26.38
N ASN A 214 5.65 -31.60 -25.86
CA ASN A 214 5.83 -30.45 -26.75
C ASN A 214 7.19 -29.76 -26.64
N ALA A 215 8.09 -30.25 -25.80
CA ALA A 215 9.42 -29.66 -25.64
C ALA A 215 10.26 -29.66 -26.95
N GLN A 216 9.95 -30.56 -27.89
CA GLN A 216 10.63 -30.59 -29.20
C GLN A 216 10.08 -29.56 -30.17
N ASP A 217 8.77 -29.33 -30.17
CA ASP A 217 8.15 -28.36 -31.07
C ASP A 217 8.44 -26.91 -30.64
N ASP A 218 8.44 -26.65 -29.32
CA ASP A 218 8.81 -25.34 -28.78
C ASP A 218 10.31 -25.04 -28.97
N LEU A 219 11.18 -26.05 -28.83
CA LEU A 219 12.60 -25.92 -29.14
C LEU A 219 12.84 -25.68 -30.63
N ALA A 220 12.09 -26.33 -31.50
CA ALA A 220 12.18 -26.15 -32.95
C ALA A 220 11.73 -24.73 -33.35
N SER A 221 10.62 -24.24 -32.79
CA SER A 221 10.12 -22.88 -33.06
C SER A 221 11.06 -21.80 -32.50
N LEU A 222 11.64 -22.02 -31.32
CA LEU A 222 12.62 -21.14 -30.69
C LEU A 222 13.95 -21.09 -31.46
N MET A 223 14.41 -22.25 -31.92
CA MET A 223 15.60 -22.33 -32.78
C MET A 223 15.38 -21.69 -34.16
N GLN A 224 14.17 -21.82 -34.72
CA GLN A 224 13.78 -21.16 -35.94
C GLN A 224 13.73 -19.63 -35.81
N PHE A 225 13.21 -19.14 -34.69
CA PHE A 225 13.20 -17.72 -34.37
C PHE A 225 14.60 -17.16 -34.17
N ILE A 226 15.47 -17.84 -33.43
CA ILE A 226 16.89 -17.47 -33.26
C ILE A 226 17.63 -17.45 -34.59
N ARG A 227 17.42 -18.46 -35.43
CA ARG A 227 18.07 -18.61 -36.75
C ARG A 227 17.63 -17.48 -37.73
N ASN A 228 16.37 -17.08 -37.67
CA ASN A 228 15.85 -15.98 -38.50
C ASN A 228 16.39 -14.63 -38.04
N ASN A 229 16.50 -14.39 -36.75
CA ASN A 229 17.08 -13.15 -36.22
C ASN A 229 18.59 -13.03 -36.43
N THR A 230 19.34 -14.14 -36.38
CA THR A 230 20.78 -14.14 -36.70
C THR A 230 21.04 -13.91 -38.18
N LYS A 231 20.22 -14.46 -39.09
CA LYS A 231 20.34 -14.19 -40.53
C LYS A 231 20.04 -12.74 -40.87
N SER A 232 19.03 -12.12 -40.25
CA SER A 232 18.69 -10.71 -40.51
C SER A 232 19.77 -9.74 -40.02
N ASN A 233 20.47 -10.08 -38.94
CA ASN A 233 21.58 -9.27 -38.40
C ASN A 233 22.87 -9.42 -39.21
N LEU A 234 23.14 -10.59 -39.77
CA LEU A 234 24.28 -10.82 -40.66
C LEU A 234 24.11 -10.13 -42.04
N GLN A 235 22.88 -10.09 -42.57
CA GLN A 235 22.61 -9.35 -43.82
C GLN A 235 22.77 -7.85 -43.64
N LYS A 236 22.40 -7.28 -42.53
CA LYS A 236 22.59 -5.85 -42.21
C LYS A 236 24.04 -5.45 -41.97
N GLN A 237 24.94 -6.41 -41.66
CA GLN A 237 26.39 -6.13 -41.51
C GLN A 237 27.16 -6.25 -42.82
N ILE A 238 26.60 -6.84 -43.88
CA ILE A 238 27.22 -7.00 -45.17
C ILE A 238 26.87 -5.83 -46.12
N GLU A 239 25.80 -5.08 -45.83
CA GLU A 239 25.33 -3.93 -46.62
C GLU A 239 25.84 -2.57 -46.10
N ASN A 240 26.64 -2.53 -45.04
CA ASN A 240 27.37 -1.36 -44.54
C ASN A 240 28.89 -1.55 -44.72
#